data_d9d66b7c1619baef8d2f81a1aa702dfd
#
_entry.id   d9d66b7c1619baef8d2f81a1aa702dfd
#
_cell.length_a   1.000
_cell.length_b   1.000
_cell.length_c   1.000
_cell.angle_alpha   90.00
_cell.angle_beta   90.00
_cell.angle_gamma   90.00
#
_symmetry.space_group_name_H-M   'P 1'
#
loop_
_entity.id
_entity.type
_entity.pdbx_description
1 polymer ?
#
loop_
_entity_poly.entity_id
_entity_poly.type
_entity_poly.pdbx_seq_one_letter_code
_entity_poly.pdbx_strand_id
1 'polypeptide(L)'
;DHPQWEMYSTAKHGVRNELKQMGLIHSEASAPTCQSCHMQAGDHEVRTPWGFLAVRLPLPEDEQWAADQVTILQALGVLDPEGNPTARLDVVIAADVARVTQEAFDAERDKLVNACKQCHSESFARAEMGKGDAMIREIDHLMAEAIRIIAALYEAGLLQKPDSYTYDFPDLLTFHDSPTAIEQKLFVMHLKHRMRAFQGVFHSNPDYALWYGWSEMVRDLTEIREMAVALGLNWTAD
;
A
#
# COMPACT_ATOMS: atom_id res chain seq x y z
N ASP A 1 3.72 1.41 18.51
CA ASP A 1 3.30 2.66 17.87
C ASP A 1 2.40 2.33 16.67
N HIS A 2 1.21 2.91 16.66
CA HIS A 2 0.23 2.70 15.61
C HIS A 2 0.14 3.95 14.73
N PRO A 3 0.71 3.95 13.52
CA PRO A 3 0.71 5.13 12.63
C PRO A 3 -0.69 5.59 12.26
N GLN A 4 -1.70 4.74 12.37
CA GLN A 4 -3.10 5.07 12.10
C GLN A 4 -3.62 6.23 12.97
N TRP A 5 -3.18 6.31 14.23
CA TRP A 5 -3.53 7.44 15.09
C TRP A 5 -2.93 8.76 14.58
N GLU A 6 -1.66 8.75 14.19
CA GLU A 6 -1.00 9.94 13.62
C GLU A 6 -1.70 10.39 12.33
N MET A 7 -2.02 9.43 11.45
CA MET A 7 -2.71 9.70 10.19
C MET A 7 -4.09 10.32 10.42
N TYR A 8 -4.85 9.77 11.35
CA TYR A 8 -6.17 10.27 11.67
C TYR A 8 -6.09 11.63 12.40
N SER A 9 -5.30 11.75 13.47
CA SER A 9 -5.27 12.95 14.33
C SER A 9 -4.78 14.20 13.59
N THR A 10 -3.95 14.04 12.58
CA THR A 10 -3.46 15.11 11.71
C THR A 10 -4.31 15.33 10.44
N ALA A 11 -5.25 14.42 10.15
CA ALA A 11 -6.20 14.58 9.06
C ALA A 11 -7.33 15.55 9.43
N LYS A 12 -8.02 16.08 8.43
CA LYS A 12 -9.17 16.99 8.64
C LYS A 12 -10.24 16.43 9.58
N HIS A 13 -10.50 15.13 9.52
CA HIS A 13 -11.47 14.46 10.38
C HIS A 13 -11.01 14.42 11.84
N GLY A 14 -9.76 14.05 12.09
CA GLY A 14 -9.19 14.00 13.44
C GLY A 14 -9.06 15.38 14.07
N VAL A 15 -8.52 16.35 13.35
CA VAL A 15 -8.43 17.75 13.81
C VAL A 15 -9.83 18.28 14.18
N ARG A 16 -10.84 18.03 13.33
CA ARG A 16 -12.21 18.45 13.61
C ARG A 16 -12.79 17.76 14.86
N ASN A 17 -12.47 16.48 15.07
CA ASN A 17 -12.89 15.76 16.27
C ASN A 17 -12.23 16.34 17.54
N GLU A 18 -10.95 16.67 17.48
CA GLU A 18 -10.23 17.28 18.59
C GLU A 18 -10.80 18.66 18.94
N LEU A 19 -11.03 19.51 17.94
CA LEU A 19 -11.66 20.82 18.13
C LEU A 19 -13.05 20.71 18.78
N LYS A 20 -13.83 19.69 18.42
CA LYS A 20 -15.11 19.41 19.03
C LYS A 20 -14.97 19.02 20.51
N GLN A 21 -14.02 18.14 20.85
CA GLN A 21 -13.74 17.72 22.21
C GLN A 21 -13.26 18.90 23.09
N MET A 22 -12.51 19.81 22.51
CA MET A 22 -12.07 21.05 23.18
C MET A 22 -13.18 22.11 23.33
N GLY A 23 -14.35 21.90 22.74
CA GLY A 23 -15.44 22.87 22.74
C GLY A 23 -15.20 24.10 21.84
N LEU A 24 -14.24 23.98 20.91
CA LEU A 24 -13.87 25.07 20.00
C LEU A 24 -14.75 25.15 18.73
N ILE A 25 -15.55 24.11 18.48
CA ILE A 25 -16.59 24.10 17.45
C ILE A 25 -17.93 23.67 18.06
N HIS A 26 -19.03 23.96 17.38
CA HIS A 26 -20.37 23.66 17.85
C HIS A 26 -20.53 22.19 18.20
N SER A 27 -21.24 21.87 19.30
CA SER A 27 -21.44 20.50 19.79
C SER A 27 -22.13 19.58 18.77
N GLU A 28 -23.01 20.13 17.95
CA GLU A 28 -23.71 19.40 16.86
C GLU A 28 -22.89 19.28 15.58
N ALA A 29 -21.67 19.86 15.53
CA ALA A 29 -20.84 19.76 14.36
C ALA A 29 -20.44 18.29 14.09
N SER A 30 -20.54 17.84 12.85
CA SER A 30 -20.09 16.52 12.45
C SER A 30 -18.57 16.41 12.61
N ALA A 31 -18.13 15.43 13.38
CA ALA A 31 -16.72 15.18 13.68
C ALA A 31 -16.53 13.66 13.84
N PRO A 32 -16.25 12.92 12.74
CA PRO A 32 -16.19 11.47 12.78
C PRO A 32 -15.00 10.99 13.61
N THR A 33 -15.24 9.94 14.40
CA THR A 33 -14.23 9.19 15.14
C THR A 33 -13.78 7.96 14.33
N CYS A 34 -12.84 7.17 14.86
CA CYS A 34 -12.46 5.89 14.26
C CYS A 34 -13.69 4.99 14.05
N GLN A 35 -14.57 4.90 15.07
CA GLN A 35 -15.78 4.07 15.03
C GLN A 35 -16.85 4.58 14.05
N SER A 36 -16.76 5.81 13.59
CA SER A 36 -17.66 6.31 12.54
C SER A 36 -17.39 5.67 11.18
N CYS A 37 -16.19 5.15 10.97
CA CYS A 37 -15.77 4.51 9.71
C CYS A 37 -15.43 3.02 9.88
N HIS A 38 -14.91 2.62 11.04
CA HIS A 38 -14.49 1.27 11.37
C HIS A 38 -15.27 0.73 12.56
N MET A 39 -15.52 -0.58 12.58
CA MET A 39 -16.08 -1.28 13.76
C MET A 39 -17.39 -0.67 14.27
N GLN A 40 -18.24 -0.18 13.38
CA GLN A 40 -19.47 0.54 13.73
C GLN A 40 -20.46 -0.30 14.56
N ALA A 41 -20.48 -1.61 14.31
CA ALA A 41 -21.34 -2.56 15.00
C ALA A 41 -20.68 -3.23 16.21
N GLY A 42 -19.51 -2.78 16.65
CA GLY A 42 -18.72 -3.44 17.68
C GLY A 42 -18.02 -4.72 17.20
N ASP A 43 -18.02 -4.96 15.90
CA ASP A 43 -17.22 -5.98 15.22
C ASP A 43 -15.76 -5.50 15.06
N HIS A 44 -14.88 -6.37 14.55
CA HIS A 44 -13.49 -6.03 14.28
C HIS A 44 -13.25 -5.75 12.77
N GLU A 45 -14.29 -5.36 12.05
CA GLU A 45 -14.21 -5.10 10.61
C GLU A 45 -13.40 -3.82 10.33
N VAL A 46 -12.25 -3.98 9.68
CA VAL A 46 -11.44 -2.89 9.15
C VAL A 46 -11.79 -2.72 7.67
N ARG A 47 -12.61 -1.72 7.38
CA ARG A 47 -13.09 -1.47 6.02
C ARG A 47 -11.96 -0.98 5.14
N THR A 48 -11.49 -1.85 4.26
CA THR A 48 -10.50 -1.50 3.25
C THR A 48 -10.81 -2.17 1.91
N PRO A 49 -10.88 -1.42 0.81
CA PRO A 49 -11.11 -1.99 -0.51
C PRO A 49 -9.89 -2.75 -1.06
N TRP A 50 -8.72 -2.58 -0.46
CA TRP A 50 -7.47 -3.13 -0.96
C TRP A 50 -7.00 -4.40 -0.24
N GLY A 51 -7.58 -4.75 0.88
CA GLY A 51 -7.09 -5.82 1.72
C GLY A 51 -5.80 -5.48 2.46
N PHE A 52 -5.25 -6.46 3.16
CA PHE A 52 -4.02 -6.32 3.93
C PHE A 52 -2.80 -6.24 3.00
N LEU A 53 -1.82 -5.46 3.36
CA LEU A 53 -0.61 -5.19 2.55
C LEU A 53 -0.90 -4.62 1.15
N ALA A 54 -2.08 -4.05 0.96
CA ALA A 54 -2.51 -3.49 -0.33
C ALA A 54 -2.49 -4.51 -1.48
N VAL A 55 -2.81 -5.76 -1.19
CA VAL A 55 -2.99 -6.79 -2.21
C VAL A 55 -4.36 -6.63 -2.86
N ARG A 56 -4.37 -6.53 -4.17
CA ARG A 56 -5.58 -6.43 -4.99
C ARG A 56 -5.48 -7.34 -6.20
N LEU A 57 -6.51 -8.14 -6.36
CA LEU A 57 -6.95 -8.76 -7.60
C LEU A 57 -8.45 -8.48 -7.69
N PRO A 58 -9.04 -8.03 -8.76
CA PRO A 58 -8.49 -7.93 -10.13
C PRO A 58 -7.52 -6.77 -10.30
N LEU A 59 -6.70 -6.90 -11.35
CA LEU A 59 -5.77 -5.84 -11.76
C LEU A 59 -6.54 -4.62 -12.28
N PRO A 60 -5.97 -3.41 -12.17
CA PRO A 60 -6.57 -2.21 -12.74
C PRO A 60 -6.57 -2.26 -14.29
N GLU A 61 -7.46 -1.46 -14.91
CA GLU A 61 -7.53 -1.34 -16.38
C GLU A 61 -6.31 -0.61 -16.99
N ASP A 62 -5.63 0.23 -16.22
CA ASP A 62 -4.41 0.91 -16.65
C ASP A 62 -3.28 -0.13 -16.77
N GLU A 63 -2.80 -0.34 -17.99
CA GLU A 63 -1.83 -1.39 -18.33
C GLU A 63 -0.51 -1.24 -17.54
N GLN A 64 -0.01 -0.01 -17.37
CA GLN A 64 1.22 0.22 -16.63
C GLN A 64 1.04 -0.08 -15.15
N TRP A 65 -0.05 0.38 -14.57
CA TRP A 65 -0.35 0.08 -13.16
C TRP A 65 -0.59 -1.41 -12.94
N ALA A 66 -1.28 -2.08 -13.88
CA ALA A 66 -1.46 -3.53 -13.83
C ALA A 66 -0.11 -4.28 -13.84
N ALA A 67 0.82 -3.88 -14.71
CA ALA A 67 2.16 -4.46 -14.76
C ALA A 67 2.96 -4.22 -13.47
N ASP A 68 2.86 -3.03 -12.88
CA ASP A 68 3.49 -2.72 -11.60
C ASP A 68 2.89 -3.54 -10.46
N GLN A 69 1.57 -3.71 -10.43
CA GLN A 69 0.91 -4.57 -9.45
C GLN A 69 1.27 -6.06 -9.62
N VAL A 70 1.39 -6.57 -10.84
CA VAL A 70 1.89 -7.94 -11.08
C VAL A 70 3.29 -8.11 -10.49
N THR A 71 4.20 -7.17 -10.71
CA THR A 71 5.55 -7.20 -10.12
C THR A 71 5.50 -7.26 -8.58
N ILE A 72 4.64 -6.49 -7.94
CA ILE A 72 4.47 -6.50 -6.49
C ILE A 72 3.88 -7.83 -6.01
N LEU A 73 2.89 -8.37 -6.72
CA LEU A 73 2.25 -9.65 -6.38
C LEU A 73 3.22 -10.83 -6.55
N GLN A 74 4.11 -10.78 -7.53
CA GLN A 74 5.21 -11.75 -7.70
C GLN A 74 6.20 -11.67 -6.53
N ALA A 75 6.61 -10.47 -6.14
CA ALA A 75 7.49 -10.26 -4.98
C ALA A 75 6.82 -10.61 -3.64
N LEU A 76 5.49 -10.59 -3.55
CA LEU A 76 4.72 -11.14 -2.42
C LEU A 76 4.56 -12.67 -2.52
N GLY A 77 4.99 -13.28 -3.61
CA GLY A 77 4.85 -14.71 -3.89
C GLY A 77 3.41 -15.17 -4.06
N VAL A 78 2.48 -14.24 -4.32
CA VAL A 78 1.06 -14.52 -4.63
C VAL A 78 0.89 -14.98 -6.08
N LEU A 79 1.73 -14.46 -6.97
CA LEU A 79 1.87 -14.90 -8.36
C LEU A 79 3.27 -15.50 -8.56
N ASP A 80 3.37 -16.48 -9.46
CA ASP A 80 4.65 -16.99 -9.96
C ASP A 80 5.26 -16.04 -11.02
N PRO A 81 6.49 -16.30 -11.53
CA PRO A 81 7.11 -15.47 -12.57
C PRO A 81 6.28 -15.38 -13.87
N GLU A 82 5.48 -16.38 -14.19
CA GLU A 82 4.60 -16.44 -15.34
C GLU A 82 3.26 -15.72 -15.10
N GLY A 83 3.03 -15.21 -13.88
CA GLY A 83 1.81 -14.51 -13.49
C GLY A 83 0.66 -15.43 -13.06
N ASN A 84 0.90 -16.72 -12.84
CA ASN A 84 -0.12 -17.65 -12.35
C ASN A 84 -0.23 -17.60 -10.82
N PRO A 85 -1.44 -17.84 -10.27
CA PRO A 85 -1.64 -17.93 -8.82
C PRO A 85 -0.81 -19.05 -8.20
N THR A 86 -0.22 -18.78 -7.03
CA THR A 86 0.51 -19.76 -6.21
C THR A 86 -0.35 -20.26 -5.05
N ALA A 87 0.13 -21.27 -4.31
CA ALA A 87 -0.51 -21.72 -3.07
C ALA A 87 -0.56 -20.62 -1.98
N ARG A 88 0.28 -19.59 -2.07
CA ARG A 88 0.23 -18.43 -1.16
C ARG A 88 -1.03 -17.59 -1.37
N LEU A 89 -1.59 -17.59 -2.58
CA LEU A 89 -2.89 -16.96 -2.85
C LEU A 89 -4.03 -17.64 -2.08
N ASP A 90 -4.01 -18.97 -1.95
CA ASP A 90 -5.03 -19.70 -1.17
C ASP A 90 -5.04 -19.27 0.30
N VAL A 91 -3.86 -19.02 0.88
CA VAL A 91 -3.75 -18.48 2.24
C VAL A 91 -4.34 -17.07 2.34
N VAL A 92 -4.05 -16.23 1.36
CA VAL A 92 -4.56 -14.84 1.29
C VAL A 92 -6.09 -14.82 1.18
N ILE A 93 -6.66 -15.73 0.39
CA ILE A 93 -8.11 -15.92 0.24
C ILE A 93 -8.72 -16.43 1.55
N ALA A 94 -8.15 -17.47 2.16
CA ALA A 94 -8.65 -18.06 3.38
C ALA A 94 -8.63 -17.10 4.58
N ALA A 95 -7.67 -16.19 4.60
CA ALA A 95 -7.54 -15.15 5.62
C ALA A 95 -8.39 -13.90 5.35
N ASP A 96 -9.11 -13.84 4.21
CA ASP A 96 -9.90 -12.68 3.74
C ASP A 96 -9.10 -11.35 3.72
N VAL A 97 -7.81 -11.42 3.41
CA VAL A 97 -6.90 -10.28 3.41
C VAL A 97 -6.66 -9.69 2.01
N ALA A 98 -7.34 -10.20 1.00
CA ALA A 98 -7.29 -9.69 -0.38
C ALA A 98 -8.67 -9.65 -1.02
N ARG A 99 -8.82 -8.81 -2.03
CA ARG A 99 -10.01 -8.75 -2.90
C ARG A 99 -9.63 -9.40 -4.22
N VAL A 100 -10.14 -10.60 -4.47
CA VAL A 100 -9.73 -11.43 -5.60
C VAL A 100 -10.63 -11.32 -6.83
N THR A 101 -11.80 -10.69 -6.69
CA THR A 101 -12.75 -10.42 -7.79
C THR A 101 -13.14 -8.95 -7.82
N GLN A 102 -13.53 -8.47 -9.00
CA GLN A 102 -14.06 -7.10 -9.16
C GLN A 102 -15.27 -6.87 -8.26
N GLU A 103 -16.17 -7.85 -8.18
CA GLU A 103 -17.35 -7.77 -7.33
C GLU A 103 -17.00 -7.59 -5.85
N ALA A 104 -16.05 -8.38 -5.33
CA ALA A 104 -15.59 -8.26 -3.93
C ALA A 104 -14.92 -6.91 -3.67
N PHE A 105 -14.10 -6.44 -4.61
CA PHE A 105 -13.46 -5.13 -4.51
C PHE A 105 -14.47 -3.99 -4.51
N ASP A 106 -15.45 -4.02 -5.43
CA ASP A 106 -16.47 -2.99 -5.55
C ASP A 106 -17.39 -2.99 -4.32
N ALA A 107 -17.75 -4.16 -3.79
CA ALA A 107 -18.55 -4.29 -2.58
C ALA A 107 -17.86 -3.63 -1.36
N GLU A 108 -16.57 -3.85 -1.15
CA GLU A 108 -15.82 -3.22 -0.07
C GLU A 108 -15.66 -1.70 -0.29
N ARG A 109 -15.45 -1.27 -1.53
CA ARG A 109 -15.41 0.15 -1.88
C ARG A 109 -16.74 0.83 -1.62
N ASP A 110 -17.85 0.20 -1.95
CA ASP A 110 -19.19 0.73 -1.69
C ASP A 110 -19.50 0.82 -0.19
N LYS A 111 -19.05 -0.11 0.63
CA LYS A 111 -19.14 0.00 2.09
C LYS A 111 -18.41 1.26 2.58
N LEU A 112 -17.22 1.54 2.09
CA LEU A 112 -16.45 2.71 2.47
C LEU A 112 -17.11 4.01 1.97
N VAL A 113 -17.60 4.05 0.74
CA VAL A 113 -18.37 5.17 0.20
C VAL A 113 -19.63 5.43 1.05
N ASN A 114 -20.34 4.39 1.46
CA ASN A 114 -21.52 4.51 2.31
C ASN A 114 -21.19 5.06 3.71
N ALA A 115 -20.03 4.74 4.27
CA ALA A 115 -19.55 5.38 5.49
C ALA A 115 -19.33 6.89 5.29
N CYS A 116 -18.74 7.29 4.16
CA CYS A 116 -18.54 8.70 3.81
C CYS A 116 -19.86 9.47 3.58
N LYS A 117 -20.87 8.79 3.03
CA LYS A 117 -22.18 9.38 2.71
C LYS A 117 -22.98 9.86 3.92
N GLN A 118 -22.58 9.50 5.13
CA GLN A 118 -23.19 10.06 6.34
C GLN A 118 -22.99 11.59 6.43
N CYS A 119 -21.98 12.15 5.78
CA CYS A 119 -21.65 13.57 5.82
C CYS A 119 -21.36 14.18 4.44
N HIS A 120 -21.00 13.39 3.45
CA HIS A 120 -20.60 13.83 2.11
C HIS A 120 -21.58 13.34 1.03
N SER A 121 -21.59 14.02 -0.12
CA SER A 121 -22.27 13.47 -1.29
C SER A 121 -21.52 12.23 -1.82
N GLU A 122 -22.24 11.33 -2.45
CA GLU A 122 -21.63 10.13 -3.05
C GLU A 122 -20.60 10.50 -4.12
N SER A 123 -20.91 11.52 -4.95
CA SER A 123 -19.99 11.99 -5.98
C SER A 123 -18.68 12.53 -5.40
N PHE A 124 -18.75 13.26 -4.28
CA PHE A 124 -17.56 13.72 -3.57
C PHE A 124 -16.76 12.53 -3.01
N ALA A 125 -17.42 11.59 -2.33
CA ALA A 125 -16.75 10.42 -1.75
C ALA A 125 -16.03 9.59 -2.83
N ARG A 126 -16.69 9.32 -3.95
CA ARG A 126 -16.08 8.59 -5.08
C ARG A 126 -14.92 9.35 -5.73
N ALA A 127 -15.04 10.68 -5.86
CA ALA A 127 -13.96 11.50 -6.40
C ALA A 127 -12.72 11.50 -5.48
N GLU A 128 -12.90 11.58 -4.17
CA GLU A 128 -11.78 11.48 -3.21
C GLU A 128 -11.13 10.09 -3.23
N MET A 129 -11.91 9.01 -3.37
CA MET A 129 -11.39 7.66 -3.58
C MET A 129 -10.55 7.56 -4.86
N GLY A 130 -11.00 8.16 -5.97
CA GLY A 130 -10.24 8.19 -7.22
C GLY A 130 -8.91 8.94 -7.12
N LYS A 131 -8.85 10.03 -6.33
CA LYS A 131 -7.56 10.68 -6.02
C LYS A 131 -6.64 9.77 -5.22
N GLY A 132 -7.22 8.99 -4.29
CA GLY A 132 -6.48 7.98 -3.55
C GLY A 132 -5.89 6.91 -4.48
N ASP A 133 -6.67 6.39 -5.41
CA ASP A 133 -6.20 5.41 -6.40
C ASP A 133 -5.05 5.97 -7.25
N ALA A 134 -5.13 7.23 -7.67
CA ALA A 134 -4.05 7.88 -8.44
C ALA A 134 -2.74 7.95 -7.63
N MET A 135 -2.82 8.27 -6.33
CA MET A 135 -1.63 8.26 -5.48
C MET A 135 -1.08 6.84 -5.27
N ILE A 136 -1.94 5.84 -5.12
CA ILE A 136 -1.53 4.43 -4.98
C ILE A 136 -0.83 3.96 -6.26
N ARG A 137 -1.32 4.37 -7.43
CA ARG A 137 -0.66 4.08 -8.71
C ARG A 137 0.80 4.57 -8.71
N GLU A 138 1.05 5.80 -8.27
CA GLU A 138 2.40 6.35 -8.20
C GLU A 138 3.31 5.60 -7.22
N ILE A 139 2.82 5.25 -6.04
CA ILE A 139 3.62 4.49 -5.07
C ILE A 139 3.86 3.04 -5.50
N ASP A 140 2.93 2.42 -6.21
CA ASP A 140 3.11 1.08 -6.78
C ASP A 140 4.17 1.09 -7.89
N HIS A 141 4.21 2.16 -8.70
CA HIS A 141 5.26 2.34 -9.71
C HIS A 141 6.66 2.39 -9.08
N LEU A 142 6.86 3.23 -8.06
CA LEU A 142 8.13 3.31 -7.33
C LEU A 142 8.53 1.96 -6.71
N MET A 143 7.57 1.25 -6.13
CA MET A 143 7.82 -0.05 -5.51
C MET A 143 8.20 -1.11 -6.54
N ALA A 144 7.48 -1.17 -7.65
CA ALA A 144 7.73 -2.13 -8.73
C ALA A 144 9.12 -1.91 -9.36
N GLU A 145 9.53 -0.67 -9.55
CA GLU A 145 10.89 -0.38 -10.02
C GLU A 145 11.96 -0.87 -9.05
N ALA A 146 11.81 -0.62 -7.76
CA ALA A 146 12.73 -1.11 -6.75
C ALA A 146 12.85 -2.64 -6.75
N ILE A 147 11.72 -3.35 -6.90
CA ILE A 147 11.68 -4.82 -7.01
C ILE A 147 12.44 -5.28 -8.26
N ARG A 148 12.20 -4.66 -9.43
CA ARG A 148 12.88 -5.00 -10.69
C ARG A 148 14.39 -4.81 -10.62
N ILE A 149 14.86 -3.77 -9.93
CA ILE A 149 16.31 -3.54 -9.71
C ILE A 149 16.91 -4.71 -8.91
N ILE A 150 16.29 -5.13 -7.81
CA ILE A 150 16.80 -6.25 -7.02
C ILE A 150 16.76 -7.57 -7.81
N ALA A 151 15.69 -7.82 -8.55
CA ALA A 151 15.58 -9.00 -9.41
C ALA A 151 16.69 -9.02 -10.48
N ALA A 152 16.97 -7.87 -11.11
CA ALA A 152 18.06 -7.75 -12.09
C ALA A 152 19.45 -7.98 -11.47
N LEU A 153 19.66 -7.58 -10.21
CA LEU A 153 20.91 -7.88 -9.49
C LEU A 153 21.08 -9.38 -9.24
N TYR A 154 20.00 -10.09 -8.89
CA TYR A 154 20.01 -11.56 -8.73
C TYR A 154 20.31 -12.23 -10.10
N GLU A 155 19.61 -11.84 -11.15
CA GLU A 155 19.81 -12.38 -12.50
C GLU A 155 21.25 -12.17 -13.01
N ALA A 156 21.82 -10.99 -12.77
CA ALA A 156 23.20 -10.68 -13.14
C ALA A 156 24.27 -11.36 -12.26
N GLY A 157 23.86 -12.06 -11.18
CA GLY A 157 24.79 -12.64 -10.21
C GLY A 157 25.57 -11.61 -9.40
N LEU A 158 25.14 -10.36 -9.38
CA LEU A 158 25.77 -9.26 -8.64
C LEU A 158 25.32 -9.24 -7.17
N LEU A 159 24.22 -9.90 -6.87
CA LEU A 159 23.68 -10.10 -5.56
C LEU A 159 23.29 -11.58 -5.40
N GLN A 160 23.67 -12.20 -4.28
CA GLN A 160 23.28 -13.58 -4.02
C GLN A 160 21.86 -13.62 -3.48
N LYS A 161 20.96 -14.25 -4.23
CA LYS A 161 19.60 -14.50 -3.79
C LYS A 161 19.61 -15.46 -2.59
N PRO A 162 18.87 -15.20 -1.49
CA PRO A 162 18.71 -16.14 -0.39
C PRO A 162 18.13 -17.48 -0.85
N ASP A 163 18.65 -18.58 -0.31
CA ASP A 163 18.20 -19.96 -0.66
C ASP A 163 16.73 -20.20 -0.29
N SER A 164 16.19 -19.43 0.66
CA SER A 164 14.79 -19.49 1.08
C SER A 164 13.80 -18.93 0.05
N TYR A 165 14.27 -18.15 -0.93
CA TYR A 165 13.39 -17.57 -1.95
C TYR A 165 13.10 -18.59 -3.05
N THR A 166 11.82 -18.84 -3.30
CA THR A 166 11.35 -19.83 -4.27
C THR A 166 11.64 -19.40 -5.71
N TYR A 167 11.55 -18.12 -6.00
CA TYR A 167 11.71 -17.52 -7.34
C TYR A 167 12.88 -16.55 -7.39
N ASP A 168 13.26 -16.13 -8.59
CA ASP A 168 14.31 -15.12 -8.81
C ASP A 168 13.79 -13.70 -8.62
N PHE A 169 12.97 -13.52 -7.61
CA PHE A 169 12.42 -12.26 -7.13
C PHE A 169 12.71 -12.10 -5.63
N PRO A 170 12.84 -10.87 -5.13
CA PRO A 170 12.87 -10.65 -3.68
C PRO A 170 11.55 -11.10 -3.06
N ASP A 171 11.59 -11.88 -1.99
CA ASP A 171 10.39 -12.28 -1.25
C ASP A 171 10.11 -11.25 -0.14
N LEU A 172 9.14 -10.37 -0.38
CA LEU A 172 8.76 -9.29 0.54
C LEU A 172 8.17 -9.78 1.87
N LEU A 173 7.83 -11.06 2.01
CA LEU A 173 7.30 -11.63 3.26
C LEU A 173 8.38 -12.28 4.13
N THR A 174 9.59 -12.46 3.61
CA THR A 174 10.74 -13.03 4.33
C THR A 174 11.82 -12.00 4.63
N PHE A 175 11.41 -10.77 4.96
CA PHE A 175 12.30 -9.61 5.17
C PHE A 175 13.35 -9.81 6.28
N HIS A 176 13.12 -10.70 7.23
CA HIS A 176 14.07 -11.08 8.26
C HIS A 176 15.31 -11.82 7.69
N ASP A 177 15.18 -12.38 6.50
CA ASP A 177 16.27 -13.08 5.81
C ASP A 177 17.08 -12.15 4.88
N SER A 178 16.76 -10.86 4.83
CA SER A 178 17.45 -9.90 3.95
C SER A 178 18.91 -9.68 4.38
N PRO A 179 19.90 -10.21 3.63
CA PRO A 179 21.28 -10.26 4.07
C PRO A 179 22.06 -8.98 3.76
N THR A 180 21.58 -8.13 2.87
CA THR A 180 22.32 -6.97 2.38
C THR A 180 21.61 -5.64 2.63
N ALA A 181 22.36 -4.53 2.59
CA ALA A 181 21.81 -3.20 2.82
C ALA A 181 20.76 -2.80 1.78
N ILE A 182 20.94 -3.19 0.52
CA ILE A 182 20.00 -2.86 -0.54
C ILE A 182 18.68 -3.62 -0.38
N GLU A 183 18.72 -4.89 0.03
CA GLU A 183 17.53 -5.68 0.33
C GLU A 183 16.81 -5.15 1.57
N GLN A 184 17.55 -4.80 2.63
CA GLN A 184 16.99 -4.14 3.82
C GLN A 184 16.28 -2.84 3.45
N LYS A 185 16.83 -2.06 2.52
CA LYS A 185 16.23 -0.83 2.02
C LYS A 185 14.90 -1.12 1.31
N LEU A 186 14.85 -2.15 0.45
CA LEU A 186 13.62 -2.58 -0.22
C LEU A 186 12.52 -2.94 0.78
N PHE A 187 12.85 -3.69 1.85
CA PHE A 187 11.87 -4.07 2.88
C PHE A 187 11.37 -2.88 3.68
N VAL A 188 12.23 -1.93 4.02
CA VAL A 188 11.81 -0.68 4.67
C VAL A 188 10.88 0.11 3.77
N MET A 189 11.21 0.22 2.48
CA MET A 189 10.37 0.85 1.49
C MET A 189 8.98 0.21 1.42
N HIS A 190 8.91 -1.13 1.38
CA HIS A 190 7.65 -1.88 1.33
C HIS A 190 6.83 -1.77 2.62
N LEU A 191 7.40 -2.22 3.75
CA LEU A 191 6.63 -2.40 5.00
C LEU A 191 6.38 -1.11 5.76
N LYS A 192 7.20 -0.08 5.56
CA LYS A 192 7.08 1.18 6.28
C LYS A 192 6.56 2.29 5.38
N HIS A 193 7.31 2.65 4.34
CA HIS A 193 7.03 3.87 3.60
C HIS A 193 5.84 3.70 2.64
N ARG A 194 5.78 2.58 1.91
CA ARG A 194 4.62 2.25 1.07
C ARG A 194 3.34 2.12 1.90
N MET A 195 3.41 1.44 3.05
CA MET A 195 2.24 1.30 3.93
C MET A 195 1.79 2.62 4.54
N ARG A 196 2.70 3.53 4.85
CA ARG A 196 2.36 4.89 5.30
C ARG A 196 1.69 5.72 4.21
N ALA A 197 2.19 5.65 2.98
CA ALA A 197 1.54 6.30 1.85
C ALA A 197 0.13 5.76 1.64
N PHE A 198 -0.02 4.46 1.54
CA PHE A 198 -1.28 3.76 1.34
C PHE A 198 -2.31 4.07 2.46
N GLN A 199 -1.92 3.91 3.71
CA GLN A 199 -2.81 4.15 4.83
C GLN A 199 -3.14 5.64 5.01
N GLY A 200 -2.19 6.54 4.75
CA GLY A 200 -2.42 7.98 4.79
C GLY A 200 -3.49 8.41 3.79
N VAL A 201 -3.46 7.85 2.58
CA VAL A 201 -4.50 8.08 1.55
C VAL A 201 -5.88 7.71 2.08
N PHE A 202 -6.04 6.50 2.64
CA PHE A 202 -7.33 6.02 3.11
C PHE A 202 -7.80 6.68 4.42
N HIS A 203 -6.92 7.34 5.15
CA HIS A 203 -7.30 8.21 6.27
C HIS A 203 -7.56 9.66 5.85
N SER A 204 -7.67 9.91 4.53
CA SER A 204 -7.90 11.24 3.96
C SER A 204 -6.86 12.27 4.42
N ASN A 205 -5.62 11.82 4.56
CA ASN A 205 -4.47 12.62 4.95
C ASN A 205 -3.40 12.62 3.85
N PRO A 206 -3.61 13.41 2.77
CA PRO A 206 -2.66 13.46 1.66
C PRO A 206 -1.28 14.00 2.07
N ASP A 207 -1.22 14.92 3.04
CA ASP A 207 0.05 15.45 3.54
C ASP A 207 0.88 14.35 4.22
N TYR A 208 0.24 13.53 5.06
CA TYR A 208 0.92 12.38 5.67
C TYR A 208 1.39 11.38 4.62
N ALA A 209 0.52 11.04 3.67
CA ALA A 209 0.85 10.12 2.59
C ALA A 209 2.03 10.63 1.76
N LEU A 210 2.07 11.94 1.48
CA LEU A 210 3.16 12.57 0.72
C LEU A 210 4.47 12.60 1.51
N TRP A 211 4.48 13.12 2.74
CA TRP A 211 5.71 13.36 3.50
C TRP A 211 6.31 12.10 4.11
N TYR A 212 5.49 11.24 4.69
CA TYR A 212 5.96 10.05 5.42
C TYR A 212 5.87 8.75 4.60
N GLY A 213 5.28 8.84 3.41
CA GLY A 213 5.16 7.75 2.46
C GLY A 213 5.91 8.00 1.17
N TRP A 214 5.29 8.71 0.23
CA TRP A 214 5.80 8.88 -1.13
C TRP A 214 7.22 9.48 -1.18
N SER A 215 7.49 10.57 -0.47
CA SER A 215 8.81 11.21 -0.49
C SER A 215 9.91 10.31 0.10
N GLU A 216 9.57 9.51 1.09
CA GLU A 216 10.49 8.52 1.64
C GLU A 216 10.73 7.37 0.64
N MET A 217 9.71 6.94 -0.11
CA MET A 217 9.87 5.94 -1.17
C MET A 217 10.73 6.45 -2.33
N VAL A 218 10.60 7.72 -2.70
CA VAL A 218 11.49 8.36 -3.70
C VAL A 218 12.94 8.35 -3.23
N ARG A 219 13.17 8.66 -1.95
CA ARG A 219 14.51 8.58 -1.36
C ARG A 219 15.03 7.14 -1.37
N ASP A 220 14.22 6.18 -0.92
CA ASP A 220 14.62 4.78 -0.90
C ASP A 220 14.97 4.26 -2.30
N LEU A 221 14.17 4.58 -3.30
CA LEU A 221 14.44 4.20 -4.70
C LEU A 221 15.75 4.84 -5.22
N THR A 222 16.00 6.11 -4.89
CA THR A 222 17.25 6.79 -5.24
C THR A 222 18.45 6.05 -4.65
N GLU A 223 18.40 5.72 -3.36
CA GLU A 223 19.47 5.00 -2.68
C GLU A 223 19.62 3.56 -3.25
N ILE A 224 18.52 2.87 -3.57
CA ILE A 224 18.55 1.54 -4.23
C ILE A 224 19.25 1.62 -5.58
N ARG A 225 18.94 2.63 -6.41
CA ARG A 225 19.59 2.86 -7.72
C ARG A 225 21.09 3.10 -7.55
N GLU A 226 21.49 3.95 -6.60
CA GLU A 226 22.90 4.22 -6.32
C GLU A 226 23.65 2.96 -5.85
N MET A 227 23.05 2.18 -4.95
CA MET A 227 23.61 0.91 -4.47
C MET A 227 23.72 -0.11 -5.62
N ALA A 228 22.73 -0.21 -6.49
CA ALA A 228 22.75 -1.11 -7.63
C ALA A 228 23.89 -0.77 -8.62
N VAL A 229 24.07 0.51 -8.91
CA VAL A 229 25.19 0.98 -9.74
C VAL A 229 26.54 0.68 -9.08
N ALA A 230 26.66 0.87 -7.76
CA ALA A 230 27.88 0.55 -7.00
C ALA A 230 28.19 -0.96 -7.02
N LEU A 231 27.18 -1.81 -7.12
CA LEU A 231 27.32 -3.26 -7.29
C LEU A 231 27.65 -3.66 -8.75
N GLY A 232 27.62 -2.75 -9.70
CA GLY A 232 27.96 -2.97 -11.09
C GLY A 232 26.77 -3.16 -12.03
N LEU A 233 25.53 -2.95 -11.57
CA LEU A 233 24.34 -3.01 -12.42
C LEU A 233 24.26 -1.75 -13.29
N ASN A 234 24.15 -1.94 -14.61
CA ASN A 234 23.87 -0.84 -15.53
C ASN A 234 22.35 -0.71 -15.70
N TRP A 235 21.71 -0.01 -14.79
CA TRP A 235 20.26 0.19 -14.79
C TRP A 235 19.87 1.47 -15.50
N THR A 236 18.99 1.37 -16.48
CA THR A 236 18.30 2.52 -17.09
C THR A 236 16.82 2.38 -16.73
N ALA A 237 16.25 3.38 -16.06
CA ALA A 237 14.80 3.43 -15.86
C ALA A 237 14.11 3.55 -17.24
N ASP A 238 13.05 2.79 -17.44
CA ASP A 238 12.18 2.87 -18.62
C ASP A 238 11.32 4.14 -18.61
#